data_99f6b84fe736db48bbced826424a4721
#
_entry.id   99f6b84fe736db48bbced826424a4721
#
_cell.length_a   1.000
_cell.length_b   1.000
_cell.length_c   1.000
_cell.angle_alpha   90.00
_cell.angle_beta   90.00
_cell.angle_gamma   90.00
#
_symmetry.space_group_name_H-M   'P 1'
#
loop_
_entity.id
_entity.type
_entity.pdbx_description
1 polymer ?
#
loop_
_entity_poly.entity_id
_entity_poly.type
_entity_poly.pdbx_seq_one_letter_code
_entity_poly.pdbx_strand_id
1 'polypeptide(L)'
;RLIYYAFIMIVVVLIIPLFIVKSCTAGLDDKPVQEAPQSVVTLELKPEEIAVYNAESKTVHSMDLEEYVKCVVAAEMPAEFEIEALKAQAVAARTYAFTRMLNSYDGRDDLHQGADVCTDPGHCQAWVSKETAMSHWEEEKAEVYWGKIERAVEETRGIIITYEDTVANPVFHSNSGGRTENADNV
;
A
#
# COMPACT_ATOMS: atom_id res chain seq x y z
N ARG A 1 18.15 -35.73 -41.96
CA ARG A 1 17.78 -34.29 -41.84
C ARG A 1 16.58 -34.10 -40.88
N LEU A 2 15.51 -34.89 -41.03
CA LEU A 2 14.30 -34.78 -40.18
C LEU A 2 14.61 -35.02 -38.68
N ILE A 3 15.41 -36.02 -38.34
CA ILE A 3 15.83 -36.35 -36.99
C ILE A 3 16.65 -35.21 -36.36
N TYR A 4 17.49 -34.55 -37.14
CA TYR A 4 18.28 -33.41 -36.71
C TYR A 4 17.39 -32.18 -36.31
N TYR A 5 16.38 -31.88 -37.14
CA TYR A 5 15.43 -30.80 -36.82
C TYR A 5 14.54 -31.12 -35.61
N ALA A 6 14.13 -32.40 -35.47
CA ALA A 6 13.38 -32.84 -34.29
C ALA A 6 14.21 -32.69 -33.01
N PHE A 7 15.49 -33.01 -33.05
CA PHE A 7 16.40 -32.84 -31.92
C PHE A 7 16.60 -31.35 -31.54
N ILE A 8 16.80 -30.50 -32.54
CA ILE A 8 16.90 -29.05 -32.30
C ILE A 8 15.61 -28.50 -31.66
N MET A 9 14.46 -28.92 -32.15
CA MET A 9 13.17 -28.49 -31.57
C MET A 9 13.01 -28.91 -30.09
N ILE A 10 13.45 -30.13 -29.75
CA ILE A 10 13.44 -30.61 -28.35
C ILE A 10 14.37 -29.75 -27.48
N VAL A 11 15.57 -29.44 -27.97
CA VAL A 11 16.53 -28.61 -27.25
C VAL A 11 15.98 -27.20 -27.02
N VAL A 12 15.41 -26.56 -28.05
CA VAL A 12 14.88 -25.19 -27.98
C VAL A 12 13.65 -25.12 -27.08
N VAL A 13 12.72 -26.07 -27.20
CA VAL A 13 11.43 -26.00 -26.52
C VAL A 13 11.49 -26.53 -25.08
N LEU A 14 12.34 -27.52 -24.80
CA LEU A 14 12.40 -28.13 -23.47
C LEU A 14 13.64 -27.72 -22.65
N ILE A 15 14.81 -27.68 -23.25
CA ILE A 15 16.07 -27.50 -22.52
C ILE A 15 16.34 -26.03 -22.25
N ILE A 16 16.11 -25.13 -23.20
CA ILE A 16 16.34 -23.68 -22.98
C ILE A 16 15.42 -23.10 -21.89
N PRO A 17 14.10 -23.38 -21.90
CA PRO A 17 13.23 -22.89 -20.80
C PRO A 17 13.61 -23.43 -19.42
N LEU A 18 14.03 -24.71 -19.34
CA LEU A 18 14.50 -25.31 -18.09
C LEU A 18 15.77 -24.62 -17.55
N PHE A 19 16.68 -24.22 -18.45
CA PHE A 19 17.87 -23.46 -18.08
C PHE A 19 17.55 -22.04 -17.61
N ILE A 20 16.61 -21.37 -18.28
CA ILE A 20 16.17 -20.02 -17.91
C ILE A 20 15.50 -20.05 -16.53
N VAL A 21 14.59 -20.98 -16.28
CA VAL A 21 13.94 -21.13 -14.97
C VAL A 21 14.95 -21.43 -13.87
N LYS A 22 15.90 -22.33 -14.10
CA LYS A 22 16.97 -22.64 -13.13
C LYS A 22 17.90 -21.44 -12.87
N SER A 23 18.19 -20.63 -13.88
CA SER A 23 19.01 -19.43 -13.74
C SER A 23 18.29 -18.33 -12.97
N CYS A 24 16.96 -18.21 -13.14
CA CYS A 24 16.15 -17.27 -12.36
C CYS A 24 15.97 -17.68 -10.88
N THR A 25 15.99 -18.99 -10.57
CA THR A 25 15.87 -19.47 -9.18
C THR A 25 17.21 -19.50 -8.45
N ALA A 26 18.35 -19.54 -9.15
CA ALA A 26 19.69 -19.55 -8.54
C ALA A 26 20.13 -18.20 -7.94
N GLY A 27 19.33 -17.13 -8.12
CA GLY A 27 19.57 -15.80 -7.56
C GLY A 27 18.73 -15.46 -6.32
N LEU A 28 17.87 -16.37 -5.88
CA LEU A 28 17.19 -16.26 -4.59
C LEU A 28 18.13 -16.86 -3.52
N ASP A 29 19.09 -16.06 -3.07
CA ASP A 29 19.77 -16.36 -1.83
C ASP A 29 18.71 -16.42 -0.73
N ASP A 30 18.40 -17.65 -0.27
CA ASP A 30 17.67 -17.93 0.96
C ASP A 30 18.56 -17.50 2.16
N LYS A 31 18.83 -16.20 2.25
CA LYS A 31 19.27 -15.65 3.52
C LYS A 31 18.05 -15.70 4.43
N PRO A 32 18.13 -16.36 5.59
CA PRO A 32 17.04 -16.29 6.56
C PRO A 32 16.75 -14.82 6.79
N VAL A 33 15.51 -14.42 6.55
CA VAL A 33 15.00 -13.10 6.93
C VAL A 33 15.27 -13.02 8.43
N GLN A 34 16.28 -12.23 8.80
CA GLN A 34 16.56 -11.95 10.18
C GLN A 34 15.35 -11.15 10.66
N GLU A 35 14.46 -11.82 11.43
CA GLU A 35 13.35 -11.14 12.08
C GLU A 35 13.95 -9.99 12.89
N ALA A 36 13.77 -8.78 12.39
CA ALA A 36 14.07 -7.59 13.17
C ALA A 36 13.24 -7.67 14.46
N PRO A 37 13.78 -7.30 15.63
CA PRO A 37 13.03 -7.31 16.86
C PRO A 37 11.77 -6.45 16.67
N GLN A 38 10.62 -7.09 16.66
CA GLN A 38 9.33 -6.42 16.61
C GLN A 38 9.09 -5.76 17.97
N SER A 39 9.59 -4.54 18.14
CA SER A 39 9.07 -3.68 19.18
C SER A 39 7.74 -3.12 18.69
N VAL A 40 6.63 -3.79 19.02
CA VAL A 40 5.31 -3.22 18.87
C VAL A 40 5.20 -2.10 19.91
N VAL A 41 5.53 -0.88 19.53
CA VAL A 41 5.23 0.30 20.32
C VAL A 41 3.74 0.58 20.12
N THR A 42 2.92 0.14 21.05
CA THR A 42 1.51 0.55 21.10
C THR A 42 1.49 1.99 21.61
N LEU A 43 1.62 2.95 20.69
CA LEU A 43 1.27 4.32 20.98
C LEU A 43 -0.27 4.35 21.10
N GLU A 44 -0.79 4.84 22.22
CA GLU A 44 -2.20 5.27 22.26
C GLU A 44 -2.30 6.47 21.32
N LEU A 45 -2.60 6.20 20.04
CA LEU A 45 -2.75 7.21 19.02
C LEU A 45 -4.00 8.04 19.34
N LYS A 46 -3.82 9.24 19.84
CA LYS A 46 -4.76 10.34 19.75
C LYS A 46 -4.14 11.34 18.78
N PRO A 47 -4.68 11.53 17.62
CA PRO A 47 -6.05 11.91 17.37
C PRO A 47 -6.87 10.83 16.66
N GLU A 48 -8.15 10.78 16.97
CA GLU A 48 -9.16 9.95 16.32
C GLU A 48 -9.62 10.54 14.97
N GLU A 49 -9.38 11.84 14.73
CA GLU A 49 -9.83 12.57 13.55
C GLU A 49 -8.67 13.11 12.73
N ILE A 50 -8.83 13.11 11.40
CA ILE A 50 -7.91 13.66 10.41
C ILE A 50 -8.63 14.71 9.56
N ALA A 51 -7.96 15.83 9.28
CA ALA A 51 -8.46 16.84 8.36
C ALA A 51 -8.04 16.50 6.92
N VAL A 52 -9.00 16.35 6.03
CA VAL A 52 -8.80 15.95 4.64
C VAL A 52 -9.23 17.06 3.69
N TYR A 53 -8.32 17.56 2.88
CA TYR A 53 -8.64 18.46 1.77
C TYR A 53 -9.09 17.65 0.55
N ASN A 54 -10.34 17.80 0.17
CA ASN A 54 -10.85 17.20 -1.05
C ASN A 54 -10.44 18.06 -2.26
N ALA A 55 -9.57 17.53 -3.10
CA ALA A 55 -9.00 18.26 -4.25
C ALA A 55 -10.03 18.56 -5.34
N GLU A 56 -11.10 17.77 -5.45
CA GLU A 56 -12.19 17.97 -6.43
C GLU A 56 -13.16 19.06 -5.97
N SER A 57 -13.72 18.93 -4.76
CA SER A 57 -14.68 19.90 -4.19
C SER A 57 -14.02 21.16 -3.63
N LYS A 58 -12.70 21.13 -3.45
CA LYS A 58 -11.89 22.20 -2.82
C LYS A 58 -12.36 22.57 -1.41
N THR A 59 -12.75 21.57 -0.65
CA THR A 59 -13.24 21.72 0.73
C THR A 59 -12.44 20.88 1.70
N VAL A 60 -12.30 21.34 2.93
CA VAL A 60 -11.68 20.57 4.02
C VAL A 60 -12.80 19.92 4.85
N HIS A 61 -12.62 18.63 5.14
CA HIS A 61 -13.51 17.85 5.98
C HIS A 61 -12.72 17.17 7.09
N SER A 62 -13.27 17.14 8.33
CA SER A 62 -12.77 16.25 9.38
C SER A 62 -13.49 14.92 9.29
N MET A 63 -12.74 13.83 9.44
CA MET A 63 -13.28 12.47 9.47
C MET A 63 -12.47 11.58 10.42
N ASP A 64 -13.05 10.46 10.82
CA ASP A 64 -12.34 9.44 11.60
C ASP A 64 -11.13 8.91 10.81
N LEU A 65 -9.98 8.74 11.48
CA LEU A 65 -8.73 8.30 10.85
C LEU A 65 -8.89 6.90 10.21
N GLU A 66 -9.59 5.98 10.88
CA GLU A 66 -9.77 4.63 10.33
C GLU A 66 -10.74 4.63 9.13
N GLU A 67 -11.74 5.52 9.13
CA GLU A 67 -12.60 5.71 7.94
C GLU A 67 -11.78 6.29 6.77
N TYR A 68 -10.88 7.24 7.03
CA TYR A 68 -9.94 7.71 6.00
C TYR A 68 -9.08 6.56 5.45
N VAL A 69 -8.51 5.72 6.33
CA VAL A 69 -7.67 4.58 5.92
C VAL A 69 -8.45 3.58 5.08
N LYS A 70 -9.72 3.28 5.40
CA LYS A 70 -10.57 2.41 4.56
C LYS A 70 -10.71 2.95 3.14
N CYS A 71 -10.96 4.25 3.02
CA CYS A 71 -11.10 4.93 1.74
C CYS A 71 -9.80 4.94 0.93
N VAL A 72 -8.64 5.07 1.58
CA VAL A 72 -7.33 4.96 0.94
C VAL A 72 -7.07 3.53 0.47
N VAL A 73 -7.30 2.52 1.32
CA VAL A 73 -7.10 1.11 0.94
C VAL A 73 -7.98 0.74 -0.26
N ALA A 74 -9.23 1.21 -0.29
CA ALA A 74 -10.15 0.99 -1.41
C ALA A 74 -9.67 1.64 -2.72
N ALA A 75 -8.95 2.75 -2.64
CA ALA A 75 -8.42 3.46 -3.81
C ALA A 75 -7.09 2.90 -4.31
N GLU A 76 -6.22 2.44 -3.40
CA GLU A 76 -4.85 2.05 -3.70
C GLU A 76 -4.70 0.56 -4.04
N MET A 77 -5.62 -0.30 -3.59
CA MET A 77 -5.44 -1.75 -3.70
C MET A 77 -6.71 -2.46 -4.18
N PRO A 78 -6.58 -3.42 -5.14
CA PRO A 78 -7.71 -4.27 -5.51
C PRO A 78 -8.25 -5.06 -4.31
N ALA A 79 -9.56 -4.98 -4.06
CA ALA A 79 -10.21 -5.66 -2.94
C ALA A 79 -10.15 -7.20 -3.03
N GLU A 80 -9.83 -7.73 -4.21
CA GLU A 80 -9.60 -9.16 -4.47
C GLU A 80 -8.35 -9.69 -3.77
N PHE A 81 -7.37 -8.85 -3.50
CA PHE A 81 -6.09 -9.27 -2.88
C PHE A 81 -6.32 -9.95 -1.53
N GLU A 82 -5.36 -10.78 -1.13
CA GLU A 82 -5.42 -11.48 0.16
C GLU A 82 -5.52 -10.48 1.32
N ILE A 83 -6.24 -10.87 2.37
CA ILE A 83 -6.52 -9.98 3.50
C ILE A 83 -5.25 -9.44 4.16
N GLU A 84 -4.18 -10.23 4.20
CA GLU A 84 -2.90 -9.79 4.77
C GLU A 84 -2.23 -8.69 3.93
N ALA A 85 -2.45 -8.67 2.61
CA ALA A 85 -2.00 -7.59 1.75
C ALA A 85 -2.80 -6.29 2.02
N LEU A 86 -4.12 -6.39 2.19
CA LEU A 86 -4.97 -5.25 2.56
C LEU A 86 -4.60 -4.71 3.96
N LYS A 87 -4.28 -5.59 4.91
CA LYS A 87 -3.77 -5.20 6.24
C LYS A 87 -2.44 -4.44 6.13
N ALA A 88 -1.50 -4.94 5.33
CA ALA A 88 -0.23 -4.26 5.11
C ALA A 88 -0.43 -2.85 4.53
N GLN A 89 -1.33 -2.72 3.54
CA GLN A 89 -1.69 -1.42 2.97
C GLN A 89 -2.36 -0.51 4.02
N ALA A 90 -3.24 -1.04 4.86
CA ALA A 90 -3.88 -0.27 5.92
C ALA A 90 -2.86 0.29 6.92
N VAL A 91 -1.87 -0.51 7.33
CA VAL A 91 -0.78 -0.07 8.21
C VAL A 91 0.08 1.01 7.54
N ALA A 92 0.43 0.84 6.26
CA ALA A 92 1.19 1.83 5.51
C ALA A 92 0.41 3.14 5.37
N ALA A 93 -0.86 3.08 4.95
CA ALA A 93 -1.72 4.24 4.76
C ALA A 93 -1.93 5.02 6.07
N ARG A 94 -2.18 4.32 7.17
CA ARG A 94 -2.32 4.92 8.51
C ARG A 94 -1.04 5.60 8.95
N THR A 95 0.11 4.96 8.75
CA THR A 95 1.42 5.52 9.12
C THR A 95 1.71 6.79 8.33
N TYR A 96 1.44 6.78 7.02
CA TYR A 96 1.59 7.97 6.18
C TYR A 96 0.70 9.13 6.68
N ALA A 97 -0.60 8.86 6.89
CA ALA A 97 -1.54 9.86 7.39
C ALA A 97 -1.08 10.42 8.73
N PHE A 98 -0.67 9.55 9.66
CA PHE A 98 -0.18 9.96 10.97
C PHE A 98 1.10 10.81 10.89
N THR A 99 2.03 10.48 10.00
CA THR A 99 3.24 11.29 9.75
C THR A 99 2.86 12.68 9.24
N ARG A 100 1.85 12.77 8.35
CA ARG A 100 1.37 14.06 7.85
C ARG A 100 0.71 14.88 8.98
N MET A 101 -0.12 14.28 9.80
CA MET A 101 -0.73 14.94 10.97
C MET A 101 0.33 15.51 11.92
N LEU A 102 1.42 14.76 12.19
CA LEU A 102 2.52 15.26 13.03
C LEU A 102 3.23 16.46 12.41
N ASN A 103 3.38 16.47 11.08
CA ASN A 103 4.09 17.51 10.34
C ASN A 103 3.21 18.72 10.00
N SER A 104 1.88 18.59 10.01
CA SER A 104 0.93 19.69 9.71
C SER A 104 1.04 20.83 10.72
N TYR A 105 1.49 20.54 11.93
CA TYR A 105 1.77 21.58 12.95
C TYR A 105 2.87 22.56 12.53
N ASP A 106 3.70 22.25 11.54
CA ASP A 106 4.81 23.11 11.08
C ASP A 106 4.40 24.12 9.97
N GLY A 107 3.14 24.13 9.53
CA GLY A 107 2.58 25.15 8.63
C GLY A 107 3.21 25.24 7.24
N ARG A 108 3.83 24.17 6.74
CA ARG A 108 4.66 24.19 5.51
C ARG A 108 3.92 23.84 4.22
N ASP A 109 2.65 23.43 4.28
CA ASP A 109 1.97 22.99 3.07
C ASP A 109 0.67 23.75 2.79
N ASP A 110 0.78 24.83 1.98
CA ASP A 110 -0.37 25.59 1.49
C ASP A 110 -1.27 24.78 0.53
N LEU A 111 -0.80 23.63 0.04
CA LEU A 111 -1.54 22.79 -0.92
C LEU A 111 -2.75 22.11 -0.29
N HIS A 112 -2.74 21.91 1.02
CA HIS A 112 -3.85 21.30 1.77
C HIS A 112 -4.83 22.30 2.39
N GLN A 113 -4.62 23.59 2.22
CA GLN A 113 -5.47 24.64 2.84
C GLN A 113 -5.66 24.46 4.35
N GLY A 114 -4.61 24.03 5.06
CA GLY A 114 -4.62 23.78 6.50
C GLY A 114 -5.14 22.40 6.92
N ALA A 115 -5.40 21.49 5.99
CA ALA A 115 -5.69 20.09 6.29
C ALA A 115 -4.40 19.25 6.45
N ASP A 116 -4.52 18.07 7.04
CA ASP A 116 -3.39 17.16 7.25
C ASP A 116 -2.97 16.47 5.95
N VAL A 117 -3.95 16.07 5.14
CA VAL A 117 -3.77 15.33 3.87
C VAL A 117 -4.74 15.86 2.81
N CYS A 118 -4.50 15.47 1.55
CA CYS A 118 -5.46 15.69 0.46
C CYS A 118 -5.82 14.39 -0.27
N THR A 119 -6.82 14.45 -1.15
CA THR A 119 -7.28 13.32 -1.96
C THR A 119 -6.58 13.22 -3.33
N ASP A 120 -5.56 14.05 -3.58
CA ASP A 120 -4.78 14.01 -4.82
C ASP A 120 -3.68 12.94 -4.72
N PRO A 121 -3.73 11.86 -5.54
CA PRO A 121 -2.73 10.80 -5.54
C PRO A 121 -1.34 11.26 -6.03
N GLY A 122 -1.26 12.40 -6.71
CA GLY A 122 0.01 13.00 -7.11
C GLY A 122 0.73 13.75 -5.99
N HIS A 123 0.05 13.98 -4.85
CA HIS A 123 0.58 14.73 -3.73
C HIS A 123 0.54 13.93 -2.41
N CYS A 124 -0.59 13.30 -2.10
CA CYS A 124 -0.75 12.43 -0.93
C CYS A 124 -1.02 10.99 -1.38
N GLN A 125 -2.08 10.38 -0.87
CA GLN A 125 -2.52 9.03 -1.23
C GLN A 125 -3.80 9.11 -2.06
N ALA A 126 -4.02 8.16 -2.95
CA ALA A 126 -5.33 8.03 -3.59
C ALA A 126 -6.39 7.80 -2.51
N TRP A 127 -7.53 8.43 -2.70
CA TRP A 127 -8.66 8.35 -1.80
C TRP A 127 -9.96 8.27 -2.60
N VAL A 128 -10.89 7.44 -2.16
CA VAL A 128 -12.21 7.31 -2.77
C VAL A 128 -13.25 7.13 -1.67
N SER A 129 -14.42 7.77 -1.80
CA SER A 129 -15.49 7.56 -0.83
C SER A 129 -16.01 6.12 -0.88
N LYS A 130 -16.62 5.65 0.22
CA LYS A 130 -17.27 4.33 0.28
C LYS A 130 -18.25 4.13 -0.88
N GLU A 131 -19.11 5.11 -1.09
CA GLU A 131 -20.16 5.06 -2.13
C GLU A 131 -19.54 4.93 -3.52
N THR A 132 -18.49 5.69 -3.79
CA THR A 132 -17.78 5.65 -5.07
C THR A 132 -17.06 4.32 -5.26
N ALA A 133 -16.34 3.84 -4.24
CA ALA A 133 -15.67 2.54 -4.28
C ALA A 133 -16.67 1.42 -4.57
N MET A 134 -17.77 1.37 -3.83
CA MET A 134 -18.81 0.36 -4.02
C MET A 134 -19.46 0.44 -5.41
N SER A 135 -19.57 1.62 -6.01
CA SER A 135 -20.13 1.79 -7.35
C SER A 135 -19.23 1.27 -8.48
N HIS A 136 -17.94 1.11 -8.21
CA HIS A 136 -16.97 0.55 -9.17
C HIS A 136 -16.96 -0.98 -9.20
N TRP A 137 -17.55 -1.63 -8.19
CA TRP A 137 -17.61 -3.09 -8.10
C TRP A 137 -18.96 -3.61 -8.59
N GLU A 138 -18.98 -4.89 -8.98
CA GLU A 138 -20.24 -5.58 -9.26
C GLU A 138 -21.11 -5.57 -7.99
N GLU A 139 -22.39 -5.27 -8.13
CA GLU A 139 -23.34 -5.10 -7.01
C GLU A 139 -23.31 -6.27 -6.01
N GLU A 140 -23.19 -7.50 -6.54
CA GLU A 140 -23.12 -8.73 -5.74
C GLU A 140 -21.85 -8.87 -4.91
N LYS A 141 -20.76 -8.15 -5.30
CA LYS A 141 -19.43 -8.20 -4.65
C LYS A 141 -19.17 -6.99 -3.78
N ALA A 142 -19.85 -5.88 -4.00
CA ALA A 142 -19.54 -4.61 -3.37
C ALA A 142 -19.51 -4.69 -1.84
N GLU A 143 -20.53 -5.27 -1.23
CA GLU A 143 -20.59 -5.46 0.22
C GLU A 143 -19.50 -6.41 0.75
N VAL A 144 -19.18 -7.47 0.00
CA VAL A 144 -18.14 -8.43 0.39
C VAL A 144 -16.76 -7.77 0.36
N TYR A 145 -16.47 -6.97 -0.68
CA TYR A 145 -15.21 -6.29 -0.84
C TYR A 145 -15.02 -5.19 0.18
N TRP A 146 -16.07 -4.37 0.40
CA TRP A 146 -16.01 -3.34 1.42
C TRP A 146 -15.84 -3.95 2.81
N GLY A 147 -16.61 -4.98 3.17
CA GLY A 147 -16.46 -5.68 4.45
C GLY A 147 -15.08 -6.30 4.66
N LYS A 148 -14.41 -6.74 3.58
CA LYS A 148 -13.03 -7.24 3.65
C LYS A 148 -12.04 -6.11 3.95
N ILE A 149 -12.21 -4.93 3.36
CA ILE A 149 -11.40 -3.74 3.65
C ILE A 149 -11.64 -3.28 5.10
N GLU A 150 -12.89 -3.15 5.52
CA GLU A 150 -13.24 -2.80 6.91
C GLU A 150 -12.55 -3.74 7.91
N ARG A 151 -12.62 -5.04 7.65
CA ARG A 151 -11.97 -6.04 8.49
C ARG A 151 -10.45 -5.86 8.52
N ALA A 152 -9.80 -5.62 7.37
CA ALA A 152 -8.35 -5.41 7.29
C ALA A 152 -7.91 -4.19 8.11
N VAL A 153 -8.65 -3.10 8.03
CA VAL A 153 -8.37 -1.86 8.76
C VAL A 153 -8.62 -2.06 10.26
N GLU A 154 -9.73 -2.69 10.64
CA GLU A 154 -10.07 -2.91 12.05
C GLU A 154 -9.09 -3.86 12.74
N GLU A 155 -8.67 -4.96 12.09
CA GLU A 155 -7.71 -5.91 12.66
C GLU A 155 -6.29 -5.31 12.77
N THR A 156 -6.03 -4.16 12.15
CA THR A 156 -4.77 -3.42 12.25
C THR A 156 -4.92 -2.05 12.90
N ARG A 157 -6.06 -1.77 13.54
CA ARG A 157 -6.35 -0.49 14.18
C ARG A 157 -5.22 -0.04 15.10
N GLY A 158 -4.76 1.20 14.96
CA GLY A 158 -3.71 1.79 15.78
C GLY A 158 -2.30 1.27 15.50
N ILE A 159 -2.11 0.32 14.57
CA ILE A 159 -0.76 -0.17 14.21
C ILE A 159 -0.14 0.79 13.20
N ILE A 160 1.08 1.25 13.48
CA ILE A 160 1.90 2.09 12.60
C ILE A 160 3.30 1.51 12.47
N ILE A 161 4.02 1.94 11.43
CA ILE A 161 5.41 1.56 11.18
C ILE A 161 6.34 2.57 11.86
N THR A 162 7.31 2.06 12.62
CA THR A 162 8.37 2.87 13.20
C THR A 162 9.73 2.35 12.76
N TYR A 163 10.71 3.25 12.71
CA TYR A 163 12.11 2.94 12.46
C TYR A 163 12.97 3.78 13.40
N GLU A 164 13.89 3.14 14.14
CA GLU A 164 14.75 3.81 15.13
C GLU A 164 13.97 4.76 16.06
N ASP A 165 12.87 4.24 16.64
CA ASP A 165 11.97 4.95 17.56
C ASP A 165 11.25 6.18 16.98
N THR A 166 11.31 6.38 15.67
CA THR A 166 10.58 7.43 14.96
C THR A 166 9.50 6.84 14.05
N VAL A 167 8.42 7.59 13.81
CA VAL A 167 7.39 7.18 12.83
C VAL A 167 8.00 7.20 11.44
N ALA A 168 7.89 6.09 10.71
CA ALA A 168 8.41 6.00 9.35
C ALA A 168 7.59 6.87 8.37
N ASN A 169 8.22 7.27 7.27
CA ASN A 169 7.49 7.79 6.10
C ASN A 169 7.33 6.65 5.07
N PRO A 170 6.23 5.91 5.10
CA PRO A 170 6.07 4.67 4.36
C PRO A 170 5.56 4.93 2.94
N VAL A 171 6.39 5.47 2.09
CA VAL A 171 6.06 5.60 0.66
C VAL A 171 6.01 4.23 0.00
N PHE A 172 5.07 4.01 -0.91
CA PHE A 172 4.84 2.75 -1.59
C PHE A 172 4.55 2.95 -3.08
N HIS A 173 4.61 1.87 -3.84
CA HIS A 173 4.36 1.86 -5.27
C HIS A 173 3.80 0.50 -5.70
N SER A 174 3.02 0.47 -6.78
CA SER A 174 2.41 -0.75 -7.30
C SER A 174 3.42 -1.65 -8.04
N ASN A 175 4.50 -1.09 -8.60
CA ASN A 175 5.50 -1.83 -9.37
C ASN A 175 6.87 -1.16 -9.28
N SER A 176 7.85 -1.90 -8.74
CA SER A 176 9.24 -1.42 -8.61
C SER A 176 10.08 -1.60 -9.86
N GLY A 177 9.60 -2.32 -10.88
CA GLY A 177 10.43 -2.71 -12.03
C GLY A 177 11.64 -3.60 -11.64
N GLY A 178 11.60 -4.26 -10.48
CA GLY A 178 12.66 -5.12 -9.96
C GLY A 178 13.69 -4.39 -9.05
N ARG A 179 13.55 -3.08 -8.84
CA ARG A 179 14.39 -2.30 -7.92
C ARG A 179 13.57 -1.21 -7.26
N THR A 180 13.65 -1.11 -5.95
CA THR A 180 13.05 -0.01 -5.19
C THR A 180 13.92 1.24 -5.26
N GLU A 181 13.30 2.41 -5.09
CA GLU A 181 14.00 3.68 -4.97
C GLU A 181 14.71 3.80 -3.61
N ASN A 182 15.77 4.60 -3.53
CA ASN A 182 16.42 4.91 -2.27
C ASN A 182 15.62 5.99 -1.53
N ALA A 183 15.44 5.82 -0.22
CA ALA A 183 14.73 6.79 0.63
C ALA A 183 15.30 8.22 0.55
N ASP A 184 16.58 8.38 0.23
CA ASP A 184 17.19 9.69 0.05
C ASP A 184 16.71 10.45 -1.21
N ASN A 185 15.97 9.76 -2.10
CA ASN A 185 15.51 10.31 -3.39
C ASN A 185 13.99 10.59 -3.40
N VAL A 186 13.28 10.38 -2.28
CA VAL A 186 11.83 10.54 -2.18
C VAL A 186 11.41 11.45 -1.03
#